data_204e5f440717350d78f8041172f3096a
#
_entry.id   204e5f440717350d78f8041172f3096a
#
_cell.length_a   1.000
_cell.length_b   1.000
_cell.length_c   1.000
_cell.angle_alpha   90.00
_cell.angle_beta   90.00
_cell.angle_gamma   90.00
#
_symmetry.space_group_name_H-M   'P 1'
#
loop_
_entity.id
_entity.type
_entity.pdbx_description
1 polymer ?
#
loop_
_entity_poly.entity_id
_entity_poly.type
_entity_poly.pdbx_seq_one_letter_code
_entity_poly.pdbx_strand_id
1 'polypeptide(L)'
;LDPIKVSITTPGIGPDGLGKMGVPASILSAYLTANGIIPEKTTDFTVLMLFSIGITKGKWGTLIDTLIKFKEDYDNNTALEEVLPDVVKAAPQRYAGMGLRDLCEEMFAAMKELKTTEFMSEGFAVLPHPDMSPAAAYEQLVLDNVEKVDLDGVAERTLATGIVPYPPGIPLIMPGENAGPADGPALGYLKALEGFDRQFPAFEHDSHGVEVENGKYYVTVLKK
;
A
#
# COMPACT_ATOMS: atom_id res chain seq x y z
N LEU A 1 9.66 6.30 -23.36
CA LEU A 1 8.32 5.85 -22.95
C LEU A 1 8.11 4.43 -23.44
N ASP A 2 7.63 3.56 -22.56
CA ASP A 2 7.24 2.21 -22.90
C ASP A 2 5.76 2.23 -23.35
N PRO A 3 5.47 2.02 -24.66
CA PRO A 3 4.11 2.20 -25.18
C PRO A 3 3.12 1.12 -24.70
N ILE A 4 3.61 0.03 -24.13
CA ILE A 4 2.75 -1.05 -23.61
C ILE A 4 2.31 -0.84 -22.16
N LYS A 5 2.89 0.14 -21.46
CA LYS A 5 2.54 0.47 -20.08
C LYS A 5 1.70 1.73 -20.03
N VAL A 6 0.49 1.59 -19.54
CA VAL A 6 -0.47 2.69 -19.38
C VAL A 6 -0.79 2.87 -17.91
N SER A 7 -0.43 4.01 -17.34
CA SER A 7 -0.83 4.39 -15.98
C SER A 7 -2.14 5.17 -16.02
N ILE A 8 -3.12 4.69 -15.28
CA ILE A 8 -4.39 5.37 -15.04
C ILE A 8 -4.30 6.02 -13.67
N THR A 9 -4.43 7.35 -13.61
CA THR A 9 -4.46 8.08 -12.35
C THR A 9 -5.91 8.22 -11.88
N THR A 10 -6.17 7.83 -10.64
CA THR A 10 -7.47 8.03 -10.01
C THR A 10 -7.62 9.47 -9.51
N PRO A 11 -8.86 10.00 -9.39
CA PRO A 11 -9.10 11.32 -8.82
C PRO A 11 -8.60 11.43 -7.38
N GLY A 12 -8.19 12.63 -6.98
CA GLY A 12 -7.86 12.94 -5.59
C GLY A 12 -6.44 13.42 -5.35
N ILE A 13 -5.52 13.22 -6.30
CA ILE A 13 -4.16 13.76 -6.24
C ILE A 13 -3.94 14.79 -7.35
N GLY A 14 -3.27 15.86 -7.02
CA GLY A 14 -2.90 16.94 -7.95
C GLY A 14 -1.50 17.49 -7.63
N PRO A 15 -1.05 18.52 -8.39
CA PRO A 15 0.25 19.14 -8.17
C PRO A 15 0.45 19.70 -6.75
N ASP A 16 -0.63 20.11 -6.11
CA ASP A 16 -0.63 20.68 -4.75
C ASP A 16 -0.89 19.64 -3.65
N GLY A 17 -0.81 18.33 -3.98
CA GLY A 17 -1.07 17.21 -3.06
C GLY A 17 -2.51 16.70 -3.13
N LEU A 18 -3.02 16.18 -1.99
CA LEU A 18 -4.34 15.57 -1.92
C LEU A 18 -5.48 16.61 -1.97
N GLY A 19 -6.46 16.33 -2.83
CA GLY A 19 -7.66 17.14 -2.98
C GLY A 19 -8.64 17.04 -1.81
N LYS A 20 -9.88 17.51 -2.03
CA LYS A 20 -10.96 17.39 -1.03
C LYS A 20 -11.59 16.01 -1.01
N MET A 21 -11.70 15.37 -2.17
CA MET A 21 -12.26 14.05 -2.39
C MET A 21 -11.34 13.27 -3.34
N GLY A 22 -11.37 11.96 -3.26
CA GLY A 22 -10.57 11.12 -4.14
C GLY A 22 -11.04 9.67 -4.14
N VAL A 23 -10.46 8.91 -5.07
CA VAL A 23 -10.68 7.48 -5.21
C VAL A 23 -9.33 6.78 -5.01
N PRO A 24 -9.11 6.09 -3.89
CA PRO A 24 -7.91 5.26 -3.73
C PRO A 24 -7.81 4.21 -4.84
N ALA A 25 -6.64 4.11 -5.45
CA ALA A 25 -6.47 3.21 -6.59
C ALA A 25 -6.58 1.73 -6.22
N SER A 26 -6.38 1.37 -4.95
CA SER A 26 -6.61 0.02 -4.44
C SER A 26 -8.07 -0.43 -4.59
N ILE A 27 -9.05 0.48 -4.39
CA ILE A 27 -10.46 0.18 -4.61
C ILE A 27 -10.75 -0.04 -6.09
N LEU A 28 -10.22 0.82 -6.97
CA LEU A 28 -10.36 0.63 -8.42
C LEU A 28 -9.70 -0.68 -8.87
N SER A 29 -8.52 -1.01 -8.33
CA SER A 29 -7.81 -2.26 -8.60
C SER A 29 -8.63 -3.49 -8.18
N ALA A 30 -9.23 -3.47 -6.98
CA ALA A 30 -10.11 -4.53 -6.50
C ALA A 30 -11.35 -4.68 -7.41
N TYR A 31 -11.96 -3.55 -7.82
CA TYR A 31 -13.10 -3.56 -8.73
C TYR A 31 -12.75 -4.12 -10.11
N LEU A 32 -11.60 -3.72 -10.68
CA LEU A 32 -11.10 -4.28 -11.94
C LEU A 32 -10.87 -5.78 -11.82
N THR A 33 -10.26 -6.23 -10.72
CA THR A 33 -9.99 -7.65 -10.44
C THR A 33 -11.28 -8.46 -10.31
N ALA A 34 -12.29 -7.93 -9.62
CA ALA A 34 -13.62 -8.55 -9.52
C ALA A 34 -14.32 -8.71 -10.89
N ASN A 35 -13.96 -7.84 -11.85
CA ASN A 35 -14.45 -7.93 -13.23
C ASN A 35 -13.47 -8.64 -14.19
N GLY A 36 -12.52 -9.43 -13.68
CA GLY A 36 -11.60 -10.25 -14.47
C GLY A 36 -10.45 -9.50 -15.14
N ILE A 37 -10.16 -8.28 -14.71
CA ILE A 37 -9.06 -7.43 -15.20
C ILE A 37 -8.02 -7.28 -14.10
N ILE A 38 -6.83 -7.87 -14.31
CA ILE A 38 -5.75 -7.84 -13.32
C ILE A 38 -4.78 -6.72 -13.67
N PRO A 39 -4.67 -5.65 -12.85
CA PRO A 39 -3.65 -4.63 -13.00
C PRO A 39 -2.23 -5.20 -12.80
N GLU A 40 -1.27 -4.62 -13.48
CA GLU A 40 0.16 -4.96 -13.30
C GLU A 40 0.71 -4.44 -11.96
N LYS A 41 0.33 -3.22 -11.60
CA LYS A 41 0.74 -2.57 -10.37
C LYS A 41 -0.29 -1.55 -9.93
N THR A 42 -0.50 -1.45 -8.64
CA THR A 42 -1.33 -0.42 -8.02
C THR A 42 -0.48 0.39 -7.03
N THR A 43 -0.62 1.70 -7.02
CA THR A 43 -0.10 2.60 -5.98
C THR A 43 -1.28 3.29 -5.31
N ASP A 44 -1.03 4.30 -4.46
CA ASP A 44 -2.10 5.03 -3.78
C ASP A 44 -3.15 5.61 -4.75
N PHE A 45 -2.67 6.17 -5.88
CA PHE A 45 -3.51 6.87 -6.86
C PHE A 45 -3.25 6.49 -8.32
N THR A 46 -2.53 5.41 -8.57
CA THR A 46 -2.32 4.95 -9.94
C THR A 46 -2.54 3.46 -10.08
N VAL A 47 -3.13 3.07 -11.19
CA VAL A 47 -3.27 1.68 -11.63
C VAL A 47 -2.50 1.53 -12.93
N LEU A 48 -1.49 0.66 -12.94
CA LEU A 48 -0.68 0.37 -14.13
C LEU A 48 -1.28 -0.81 -14.89
N MET A 49 -1.59 -0.59 -16.16
CA MET A 49 -2.07 -1.60 -17.09
C MET A 49 -0.98 -1.96 -18.09
N LEU A 50 -0.81 -3.28 -18.32
CA LEU A 50 0.15 -3.80 -19.31
C LEU A 50 -0.60 -4.24 -20.58
N PHE A 51 -0.35 -3.53 -21.67
CA PHE A 51 -0.90 -3.83 -23.00
C PHE A 51 0.09 -4.64 -23.83
N SER A 52 0.23 -5.93 -23.50
CA SER A 52 1.10 -6.84 -24.25
C SER A 52 0.55 -7.14 -25.66
N ILE A 53 1.38 -7.79 -26.50
CA ILE A 53 1.01 -8.20 -27.87
C ILE A 53 -0.23 -9.12 -27.93
N GLY A 54 -0.59 -9.77 -26.82
CA GLY A 54 -1.78 -10.62 -26.72
C GLY A 54 -3.08 -9.88 -26.39
N ILE A 55 -3.04 -8.55 -26.21
CA ILE A 55 -4.24 -7.77 -25.91
C ILE A 55 -5.00 -7.47 -27.19
N THR A 56 -6.20 -8.02 -27.30
CA THR A 56 -7.11 -7.80 -28.41
C THR A 56 -7.97 -6.55 -28.21
N LYS A 57 -8.62 -6.10 -29.33
CA LYS A 57 -9.56 -4.99 -29.28
C LYS A 57 -10.71 -5.21 -28.28
N GLY A 58 -11.18 -6.44 -28.12
CA GLY A 58 -12.20 -6.78 -27.12
C GLY A 58 -11.71 -6.59 -25.69
N LYS A 59 -10.49 -7.02 -25.38
CA LYS A 59 -9.94 -6.92 -24.01
C LYS A 59 -9.79 -5.47 -23.53
N TRP A 60 -9.27 -4.56 -24.36
CA TRP A 60 -9.19 -3.16 -23.95
C TRP A 60 -10.57 -2.48 -23.94
N GLY A 61 -11.50 -2.92 -24.80
CA GLY A 61 -12.91 -2.51 -24.73
C GLY A 61 -13.53 -2.86 -23.38
N THR A 62 -13.33 -4.10 -22.90
CA THR A 62 -13.76 -4.52 -21.57
C THR A 62 -13.20 -3.63 -20.47
N LEU A 63 -11.91 -3.21 -20.56
CA LEU A 63 -11.34 -2.28 -19.58
C LEU A 63 -12.10 -0.94 -19.56
N ILE A 64 -12.37 -0.35 -20.74
CA ILE A 64 -13.10 0.93 -20.83
C ILE A 64 -14.52 0.79 -20.28
N ASP A 65 -15.23 -0.26 -20.66
CA ASP A 65 -16.60 -0.52 -20.19
C ASP A 65 -16.62 -0.70 -18.65
N THR A 66 -15.61 -1.41 -18.09
CA THR A 66 -15.50 -1.60 -16.65
C THR A 66 -15.18 -0.29 -15.91
N LEU A 67 -14.37 0.59 -16.49
CA LEU A 67 -14.10 1.92 -15.91
C LEU A 67 -15.34 2.81 -15.93
N ILE A 68 -16.13 2.76 -17.00
CA ILE A 68 -17.41 3.49 -17.09
C ILE A 68 -18.37 2.96 -16.04
N LYS A 69 -18.49 1.63 -15.92
CA LYS A 69 -19.34 1.01 -14.91
C LYS A 69 -18.90 1.36 -13.49
N PHE A 70 -17.59 1.37 -13.20
CA PHE A 70 -17.08 1.83 -11.91
C PHE A 70 -17.57 3.24 -11.57
N LYS A 71 -17.52 4.16 -12.56
CA LYS A 71 -18.00 5.53 -12.39
C LYS A 71 -19.50 5.57 -12.09
N GLU A 72 -20.31 4.76 -12.79
CA GLU A 72 -21.75 4.67 -12.54
C GLU A 72 -22.05 4.10 -11.16
N ASP A 73 -21.38 3.02 -10.75
CA ASP A 73 -21.52 2.41 -9.44
C ASP A 73 -21.06 3.36 -8.30
N TYR A 74 -20.01 4.12 -8.53
CA TYR A 74 -19.57 5.18 -7.61
C TYR A 74 -20.62 6.29 -7.47
N ASP A 75 -21.16 6.80 -8.59
CA ASP A 75 -22.16 7.86 -8.58
C ASP A 75 -23.47 7.43 -7.89
N ASN A 76 -23.84 6.17 -8.07
CA ASN A 76 -25.03 5.56 -7.47
C ASN A 76 -24.79 5.10 -6.02
N ASN A 77 -23.54 5.12 -5.56
CA ASN A 77 -23.13 4.54 -4.28
C ASN A 77 -23.59 3.07 -4.14
N THR A 78 -23.38 2.29 -5.21
CA THR A 78 -23.79 0.88 -5.26
C THR A 78 -23.21 0.09 -4.09
N ALA A 79 -24.00 -0.80 -3.50
CA ALA A 79 -23.61 -1.60 -2.34
C ALA A 79 -22.37 -2.45 -2.62
N LEU A 80 -21.44 -2.54 -1.67
CA LEU A 80 -20.20 -3.31 -1.80
C LEU A 80 -20.48 -4.81 -1.98
N GLU A 81 -21.57 -5.32 -1.43
CA GLU A 81 -22.03 -6.70 -1.62
C GLU A 81 -22.26 -7.05 -3.11
N GLU A 82 -22.61 -6.06 -3.93
CA GLU A 82 -22.83 -6.24 -5.36
C GLU A 82 -21.56 -6.11 -6.18
N VAL A 83 -20.71 -5.13 -5.83
CA VAL A 83 -19.55 -4.74 -6.66
C VAL A 83 -18.21 -5.30 -6.17
N LEU A 84 -18.06 -5.55 -4.87
CA LEU A 84 -16.86 -6.08 -4.21
C LEU A 84 -17.22 -7.16 -3.17
N PRO A 85 -17.95 -8.23 -3.55
CA PRO A 85 -18.45 -9.23 -2.61
C PRO A 85 -17.33 -9.93 -1.82
N ASP A 86 -16.16 -10.13 -2.41
CA ASP A 86 -15.03 -10.78 -1.73
C ASP A 86 -14.43 -9.90 -0.62
N VAL A 87 -14.43 -8.58 -0.80
CA VAL A 87 -14.03 -7.62 0.24
C VAL A 87 -14.99 -7.68 1.42
N VAL A 88 -16.30 -7.67 1.15
CA VAL A 88 -17.32 -7.80 2.20
C VAL A 88 -17.22 -9.14 2.91
N LYS A 89 -16.98 -10.23 2.18
CA LYS A 89 -16.80 -11.57 2.74
C LYS A 89 -15.55 -11.67 3.63
N ALA A 90 -14.47 -10.99 3.26
CA ALA A 90 -13.23 -10.98 4.06
C ALA A 90 -13.42 -10.24 5.40
N ALA A 91 -14.20 -9.16 5.42
CA ALA A 91 -14.43 -8.36 6.62
C ALA A 91 -15.90 -7.87 6.72
N PRO A 92 -16.86 -8.76 6.94
CA PRO A 92 -18.28 -8.41 6.91
C PRO A 92 -18.68 -7.41 7.98
N GLN A 93 -18.05 -7.44 9.16
CA GLN A 93 -18.33 -6.47 10.23
C GLN A 93 -17.89 -5.04 9.86
N ARG A 94 -16.96 -4.92 8.92
CA ARG A 94 -16.41 -3.63 8.48
C ARG A 94 -17.19 -3.05 7.30
N TYR A 95 -17.62 -3.90 6.36
CA TYR A 95 -18.09 -3.46 5.05
C TYR A 95 -19.56 -3.75 4.74
N ALA A 96 -20.27 -4.54 5.55
CA ALA A 96 -21.68 -4.85 5.29
C ALA A 96 -22.54 -3.58 5.32
N GLY A 97 -23.33 -3.39 4.27
CA GLY A 97 -24.23 -2.24 4.12
C GLY A 97 -23.53 -0.95 3.67
N MET A 98 -22.23 -0.99 3.35
CA MET A 98 -21.49 0.16 2.86
C MET A 98 -21.60 0.29 1.34
N GLY A 99 -21.67 1.50 0.82
CA GLY A 99 -21.63 1.78 -0.61
C GLY A 99 -20.19 1.99 -1.13
N LEU A 100 -20.01 1.87 -2.45
CA LEU A 100 -18.71 2.03 -3.10
C LEU A 100 -18.12 3.44 -2.88
N ARG A 101 -18.95 4.48 -3.01
CA ARG A 101 -18.51 5.85 -2.77
C ARG A 101 -18.15 6.08 -1.30
N ASP A 102 -18.95 5.55 -0.37
CA ASP A 102 -18.69 5.69 1.05
C ASP A 102 -17.33 5.11 1.41
N LEU A 103 -16.98 3.93 0.87
CA LEU A 103 -15.66 3.33 1.07
C LEU A 103 -14.54 4.22 0.49
N CYS A 104 -14.72 4.74 -0.74
CA CYS A 104 -13.73 5.63 -1.35
C CYS A 104 -13.48 6.88 -0.50
N GLU A 105 -14.55 7.53 -0.03
CA GLU A 105 -14.47 8.75 0.77
C GLU A 105 -13.81 8.48 2.13
N GLU A 106 -14.14 7.38 2.78
CA GLU A 106 -13.59 7.00 4.08
C GLU A 106 -12.10 6.63 3.97
N MET A 107 -11.72 5.80 2.99
CA MET A 107 -10.31 5.46 2.77
C MET A 107 -9.48 6.69 2.39
N PHE A 108 -10.01 7.58 1.53
CA PHE A 108 -9.32 8.80 1.17
C PHE A 108 -9.14 9.75 2.35
N ALA A 109 -10.14 9.86 3.23
CA ALA A 109 -10.04 10.64 4.46
C ALA A 109 -8.97 10.07 5.41
N ALA A 110 -8.92 8.74 5.57
CA ALA A 110 -7.91 8.08 6.39
C ALA A 110 -6.48 8.28 5.83
N MET A 111 -6.29 8.20 4.51
CA MET A 111 -4.99 8.49 3.88
C MET A 111 -4.51 9.92 4.19
N LYS A 112 -5.43 10.89 4.24
CA LYS A 112 -5.12 12.28 4.61
C LYS A 112 -4.79 12.41 6.09
N GLU A 113 -5.58 11.79 6.96
CA GLU A 113 -5.39 11.83 8.42
C GLU A 113 -4.07 11.18 8.82
N LEU A 114 -3.77 10.02 8.24
CA LEU A 114 -2.53 9.27 8.48
C LEU A 114 -1.33 9.84 7.71
N LYS A 115 -1.54 10.80 6.81
CA LYS A 115 -0.49 11.43 5.98
C LYS A 115 0.33 10.42 5.17
N THR A 116 -0.31 9.35 4.67
CA THR A 116 0.41 8.25 3.99
C THR A 116 1.27 8.74 2.83
N THR A 117 0.74 9.63 2.00
CA THR A 117 1.44 10.20 0.83
C THR A 117 2.61 11.11 1.24
N GLU A 118 2.43 11.91 2.30
CA GLU A 118 3.47 12.82 2.82
C GLU A 118 4.62 12.00 3.41
N PHE A 119 4.30 11.08 4.33
CA PHE A 119 5.30 10.20 4.94
C PHE A 119 5.99 9.27 3.94
N MET A 120 5.29 8.79 2.91
CA MET A 120 5.92 8.05 1.82
C MET A 120 6.99 8.90 1.13
N SER A 121 6.64 10.13 0.73
CA SER A 121 7.58 11.04 0.06
C SER A 121 8.79 11.37 0.93
N GLU A 122 8.57 11.67 2.21
CA GLU A 122 9.62 12.00 3.17
C GLU A 122 10.48 10.79 3.50
N GLY A 123 9.87 9.60 3.69
CA GLY A 123 10.56 8.36 4.03
C GLY A 123 11.56 7.91 2.96
N PHE A 124 11.24 8.13 1.69
CA PHE A 124 12.15 7.82 0.59
C PHE A 124 13.11 8.98 0.22
N ALA A 125 12.88 10.18 0.74
CA ALA A 125 13.79 11.31 0.54
C ALA A 125 14.99 11.32 1.51
N VAL A 126 14.84 10.68 2.67
CA VAL A 126 15.89 10.60 3.72
C VAL A 126 16.45 9.19 3.75
N LEU A 127 17.72 9.05 3.38
CA LEU A 127 18.39 7.74 3.43
C LEU A 127 18.72 7.37 4.88
N PRO A 128 18.40 6.13 5.30
CA PRO A 128 18.80 5.63 6.61
C PRO A 128 20.33 5.55 6.76
N HIS A 129 20.82 5.68 7.99
CA HIS A 129 22.26 5.59 8.28
C HIS A 129 22.68 4.10 8.31
N PRO A 130 23.72 3.68 7.55
CA PRO A 130 24.24 2.33 7.62
C PRO A 130 25.13 2.15 8.86
N ASP A 131 24.71 1.29 9.79
CA ASP A 131 25.53 0.87 10.94
C ASP A 131 26.51 -0.24 10.57
N MET A 132 26.11 -1.08 9.60
CA MET A 132 26.94 -2.17 9.07
C MET A 132 26.52 -2.53 7.63
N SER A 133 27.31 -3.39 7.00
CA SER A 133 26.96 -3.90 5.67
C SER A 133 25.78 -4.90 5.73
N PRO A 134 24.97 -5.03 4.67
CA PRO A 134 23.92 -6.05 4.60
C PRO A 134 24.43 -7.48 4.83
N ALA A 135 25.65 -7.79 4.39
CA ALA A 135 26.28 -9.09 4.62
C ALA A 135 26.54 -9.34 6.10
N ALA A 136 27.06 -8.33 6.84
CA ALA A 136 27.28 -8.43 8.28
C ALA A 136 25.96 -8.57 9.05
N ALA A 137 24.91 -7.85 8.65
CA ALA A 137 23.57 -7.98 9.25
C ALA A 137 23.01 -9.40 9.01
N TYR A 138 23.21 -9.98 7.83
CA TYR A 138 22.80 -11.33 7.53
C TYR A 138 23.56 -12.37 8.38
N GLU A 139 24.85 -12.18 8.64
CA GLU A 139 25.59 -13.04 9.56
C GLU A 139 24.99 -13.04 10.96
N GLN A 140 24.57 -11.88 11.47
CA GLN A 140 23.89 -11.79 12.76
C GLN A 140 22.54 -12.52 12.74
N LEU A 141 21.79 -12.43 11.65
CA LEU A 141 20.54 -13.17 11.46
C LEU A 141 20.78 -14.69 11.52
N VAL A 142 21.80 -15.20 10.81
CA VAL A 142 22.17 -16.63 10.81
C VAL A 142 22.62 -17.12 12.19
N LEU A 143 23.28 -16.25 12.98
CA LEU A 143 23.73 -16.55 14.34
C LEU A 143 22.63 -16.39 15.40
N ASP A 144 21.40 -16.08 15.02
CA ASP A 144 20.28 -15.79 15.93
C ASP A 144 20.53 -14.61 16.89
N ASN A 145 21.39 -13.68 16.49
CA ASN A 145 21.65 -12.44 17.22
C ASN A 145 20.63 -11.34 16.89
N VAL A 146 19.37 -11.74 16.74
CA VAL A 146 18.26 -10.89 16.33
C VAL A 146 17.07 -11.06 17.25
N GLU A 147 16.22 -10.05 17.27
CA GLU A 147 14.93 -10.10 17.98
C GLU A 147 13.83 -9.42 17.14
N LYS A 148 12.61 -9.85 17.35
CA LYS A 148 11.43 -9.30 16.74
C LYS A 148 10.82 -8.25 17.66
N VAL A 149 10.58 -7.07 17.13
CA VAL A 149 10.02 -5.93 17.87
C VAL A 149 8.89 -5.28 17.08
N ASP A 150 7.93 -4.67 17.78
CA ASP A 150 6.92 -3.83 17.15
C ASP A 150 7.50 -2.46 16.74
N LEU A 151 6.75 -1.67 15.97
CA LEU A 151 7.23 -0.38 15.47
C LEU A 151 7.58 0.63 16.58
N ASP A 152 7.03 0.48 17.79
CA ASP A 152 7.36 1.35 18.91
C ASP A 152 8.74 0.99 19.51
N GLY A 153 9.16 -0.27 19.37
CA GLY A 153 10.47 -0.75 19.84
C GLY A 153 11.61 -0.62 18.84
N VAL A 154 11.35 -0.14 17.62
CA VAL A 154 12.32 -0.13 16.49
C VAL A 154 13.25 1.08 16.51
N ALA A 155 12.82 2.22 17.07
CA ALA A 155 13.59 3.47 17.02
C ALA A 155 15.05 3.29 17.45
N GLU A 156 15.97 3.87 16.67
CA GLU A 156 17.43 3.80 16.88
C GLU A 156 17.99 2.35 16.88
N ARG A 157 17.29 1.41 16.26
CA ARG A 157 17.71 0.01 16.12
C ARG A 157 18.21 -0.27 14.70
N THR A 158 19.20 -1.13 14.61
CA THR A 158 19.70 -1.64 13.32
C THR A 158 18.84 -2.78 12.84
N LEU A 159 18.33 -2.69 11.61
CA LEU A 159 17.52 -3.74 10.99
C LEU A 159 18.37 -4.94 10.57
N ALA A 160 17.92 -6.13 10.93
CA ALA A 160 18.55 -7.38 10.46
C ALA A 160 18.02 -7.79 9.06
N THR A 161 16.79 -7.39 8.72
CA THR A 161 16.14 -7.65 7.44
C THR A 161 15.73 -6.33 6.77
N GLY A 162 15.68 -6.31 5.44
CA GLY A 162 15.22 -5.13 4.72
C GLY A 162 13.71 -4.98 4.79
N ILE A 163 13.24 -3.73 4.78
CA ILE A 163 11.81 -3.39 4.73
C ILE A 163 11.51 -2.78 3.36
N VAL A 164 10.58 -3.40 2.64
CA VAL A 164 10.19 -2.98 1.29
C VAL A 164 8.66 -2.90 1.21
N PRO A 165 8.07 -1.72 1.48
CA PRO A 165 6.64 -1.53 1.30
C PRO A 165 6.24 -1.66 -0.17
N TYR A 166 5.12 -2.32 -0.43
CA TYR A 166 4.59 -2.47 -1.76
C TYR A 166 3.13 -2.02 -1.83
N PRO A 167 2.78 -0.95 -2.52
CA PRO A 167 3.64 -0.04 -3.29
C PRO A 167 4.60 0.80 -2.42
N PRO A 168 5.70 1.38 -2.97
CA PRO A 168 6.11 1.35 -4.38
C PRO A 168 6.99 0.15 -4.76
N GLY A 169 7.39 -0.73 -3.83
CA GLY A 169 8.31 -1.85 -4.07
C GLY A 169 9.77 -1.40 -4.16
N ILE A 170 10.12 -0.36 -3.41
CA ILE A 170 11.47 0.18 -3.24
C ILE A 170 11.88 -0.05 -1.78
N PRO A 171 13.12 -0.51 -1.50
CA PRO A 171 13.59 -0.64 -0.14
C PRO A 171 13.49 0.69 0.62
N LEU A 172 12.76 0.70 1.74
CA LEU A 172 12.67 1.83 2.65
C LEU A 172 13.86 1.84 3.61
N ILE A 173 14.20 0.66 4.12
CA ILE A 173 15.36 0.44 5.00
C ILE A 173 16.02 -0.85 4.55
N MET A 174 17.34 -0.85 4.37
CA MET A 174 18.12 -2.03 3.99
C MET A 174 18.62 -2.78 5.25
N PRO A 175 18.96 -4.07 5.13
CA PRO A 175 19.61 -4.78 6.23
C PRO A 175 20.91 -4.08 6.65
N GLY A 176 21.13 -3.92 7.95
CA GLY A 176 22.29 -3.22 8.49
C GLY A 176 22.15 -1.70 8.62
N GLU A 177 21.03 -1.14 8.17
CA GLU A 177 20.70 0.27 8.38
C GLU A 177 19.93 0.50 9.66
N ASN A 178 20.11 1.68 10.23
CA ASN A 178 19.43 2.17 11.42
C ASN A 178 18.03 2.67 11.07
N ALA A 179 17.02 2.30 11.85
CA ALA A 179 15.64 2.73 11.65
C ALA A 179 15.43 4.24 11.85
N GLY A 180 16.40 4.92 12.46
CA GLY A 180 16.31 6.32 12.82
C GLY A 180 15.41 6.60 14.03
N PRO A 181 15.16 7.89 14.32
CA PRO A 181 14.40 8.30 15.48
C PRO A 181 12.92 7.92 15.41
N ALA A 182 12.25 7.84 16.56
CA ALA A 182 10.85 7.41 16.67
C ALA A 182 9.86 8.28 15.87
N ASP A 183 10.21 9.55 15.67
CA ASP A 183 9.47 10.54 14.85
C ASP A 183 10.07 10.72 13.44
N GLY A 184 11.04 9.86 13.07
CA GLY A 184 11.65 9.86 11.76
C GLY A 184 10.69 9.46 10.64
N PRO A 185 10.94 9.94 9.40
CA PRO A 185 10.00 9.76 8.28
C PRO A 185 9.81 8.30 7.88
N ALA A 186 10.83 7.45 7.94
CA ALA A 186 10.71 6.04 7.63
C ALA A 186 9.76 5.31 8.60
N LEU A 187 9.93 5.53 9.91
CA LEU A 187 9.02 4.98 10.93
C LEU A 187 7.65 5.64 10.87
N GLY A 188 7.56 6.93 10.57
CA GLY A 188 6.30 7.62 10.31
C GLY A 188 5.50 6.95 9.19
N TYR A 189 6.16 6.61 8.09
CA TYR A 189 5.52 5.90 6.98
C TYR A 189 5.04 4.51 7.37
N LEU A 190 5.86 3.70 8.03
CA LEU A 190 5.46 2.36 8.48
C LEU A 190 4.28 2.41 9.47
N LYS A 191 4.25 3.36 10.38
CA LYS A 191 3.13 3.56 11.31
C LYS A 191 1.86 4.02 10.59
N ALA A 192 1.99 4.84 9.55
CA ALA A 192 0.86 5.24 8.72
C ALA A 192 0.27 4.04 7.97
N LEU A 193 1.11 3.16 7.40
CA LEU A 193 0.67 1.93 6.76
C LEU A 193 -0.01 0.98 7.77
N GLU A 194 0.60 0.74 8.92
CA GLU A 194 -0.01 -0.07 9.99
C GLU A 194 -1.38 0.47 10.39
N GLY A 195 -1.49 1.79 10.57
CA GLY A 195 -2.73 2.45 10.94
C GLY A 195 -3.82 2.31 9.86
N PHE A 196 -3.43 2.40 8.59
CA PHE A 196 -4.31 2.22 7.45
C PHE A 196 -4.78 0.76 7.34
N ASP A 197 -3.87 -0.20 7.34
CA ASP A 197 -4.14 -1.62 7.18
C ASP A 197 -5.10 -2.14 8.26
N ARG A 198 -4.93 -1.66 9.49
CA ARG A 198 -5.83 -1.99 10.60
C ARG A 198 -7.25 -1.45 10.39
N GLN A 199 -7.41 -0.33 9.70
CA GLN A 199 -8.72 0.27 9.42
C GLN A 199 -9.41 -0.36 8.23
N PHE A 200 -8.64 -0.85 7.24
CA PHE A 200 -9.17 -1.33 5.96
C PHE A 200 -8.70 -2.76 5.63
N PRO A 201 -9.17 -3.77 6.40
CA PRO A 201 -8.89 -5.17 6.07
C PRO A 201 -9.34 -5.50 4.63
N ALA A 202 -8.61 -6.37 3.95
CA ALA A 202 -8.68 -6.68 2.52
C ALA A 202 -8.09 -5.60 1.57
N PHE A 203 -7.53 -4.53 2.12
CA PHE A 203 -6.77 -3.51 1.39
C PHE A 203 -5.39 -3.26 2.01
N GLU A 204 -4.88 -4.24 2.76
CA GLU A 204 -3.59 -4.16 3.43
C GLU A 204 -2.44 -4.03 2.42
N HIS A 205 -1.41 -3.32 2.83
CA HIS A 205 -0.17 -3.19 2.07
C HIS A 205 0.69 -4.46 2.21
N ASP A 206 1.27 -4.91 1.11
CA ASP A 206 2.28 -5.96 1.13
C ASP A 206 3.64 -5.34 1.48
N SER A 207 4.05 -5.44 2.74
CA SER A 207 5.31 -4.88 3.21
C SER A 207 6.30 -6.01 3.51
N HIS A 208 7.19 -6.30 2.54
CA HIS A 208 8.23 -7.31 2.74
C HIS A 208 9.16 -6.93 3.90
N GLY A 209 9.51 -7.91 4.73
CA GLY A 209 10.31 -7.72 5.93
C GLY A 209 9.52 -7.22 7.14
N VAL A 210 8.21 -7.11 7.00
CA VAL A 210 7.26 -6.84 8.09
C VAL A 210 6.41 -8.09 8.31
N GLU A 211 6.27 -8.49 9.56
CA GLU A 211 5.31 -9.51 9.99
C GLU A 211 4.11 -8.84 10.65
N VAL A 212 2.90 -9.27 10.27
CA VAL A 212 1.67 -8.68 10.82
C VAL A 212 1.06 -9.65 11.83
N GLU A 213 0.93 -9.22 13.09
CA GLU A 213 0.27 -9.98 14.15
C GLU A 213 -0.79 -9.12 14.84
N ASN A 214 -2.03 -9.55 14.81
CA ASN A 214 -3.16 -8.83 15.41
C ASN A 214 -3.26 -7.35 14.96
N GLY A 215 -2.96 -7.08 13.67
CA GLY A 215 -3.01 -5.74 13.09
C GLY A 215 -1.85 -4.83 13.51
N LYS A 216 -0.80 -5.37 14.12
CA LYS A 216 0.45 -4.68 14.42
C LYS A 216 1.58 -5.16 13.54
N TYR A 217 2.46 -4.25 13.18
CA TYR A 217 3.66 -4.52 12.42
C TYR A 217 4.83 -4.86 13.33
N TYR A 218 5.52 -5.95 12.99
CA TYR A 218 6.75 -6.40 13.65
C TYR A 218 7.87 -6.50 12.64
N VAL A 219 9.06 -6.14 13.07
CA VAL A 219 10.28 -6.20 12.25
C VAL A 219 11.39 -6.88 13.02
N THR A 220 12.38 -7.40 12.29
CA THR A 220 13.54 -8.07 12.87
C THR A 220 14.72 -7.11 12.96
N VAL A 221 15.19 -6.89 14.18
CA VAL A 221 16.33 -6.00 14.51
C VAL A 221 17.45 -6.79 15.17
N LEU A 222 18.66 -6.23 15.17
CA LEU A 222 19.78 -6.82 15.90
C LEU A 222 19.54 -6.72 17.42
N LYS A 223 19.91 -7.74 18.19
CA LYS A 223 19.94 -7.68 19.66
C LYS A 223 20.89 -6.58 20.12
N LYS A 224 20.55 -5.89 21.21
CA LYS A 224 21.41 -4.89 21.86
C LYS A 224 22.57 -5.55 22.61
#